data_3002f967781a5362467b9678460fe8d0
#
_entry.id   3002f967781a5362467b9678460fe8d0
#
_cell.length_a   1.000
_cell.length_b   1.000
_cell.length_c   1.000
_cell.angle_alpha   90.00
_cell.angle_beta   90.00
_cell.angle_gamma   90.00
#
_symmetry.space_group_name_H-M   'P 1'
#
loop_
_entity.id
_entity.type
_entity.pdbx_description
1 polymer ?
#
loop_
_entity_poly.entity_id
_entity_poly.type
_entity_poly.pdbx_seq_one_letter_code
_entity_poly.pdbx_strand_id
1 'polypeptide(L)'
;MKKLQRLGVFMLCGALALSFVACGPEGGGGVTSDSTPIEQVDDSDRSGWVPFAKKTFEEGTELRIKYFKGGYGDEWLKAMEEKFEKDYPGVDVILIPSSNETDFTQTISTTLNTSPDDIYICHNIPYERLSVKNLVMNLDSLYNSVIYTDTKNTETTDDDTPVRFVDRIAASSLNMVRFNGHYVAIPEIQGAGGIAYNKTLFDANGWEIPETYEELVALAKTISEGNFKNADGEKVYPFVWSGTTAYMWDSFVYDMWVQIAGIDEFNTFMKYESKDLFDSSKYPALKQAWTYWYDLVCVNQEYSHPQSLGLDHLQANTAFAAGQAAMMPASCWTANEIGADLLEAFGTDVGLIPTPFVKEAKKDEDGNPIRVAYDMAGKDCMIIAQK
;
A
#
# COMPACT_ATOMS: atom_id res chain seq x y z
N MET A 1 -6.76 -10.46 -36.07
CA MET A 1 -6.26 -9.77 -34.86
C MET A 1 -6.16 -8.30 -35.22
N LYS A 2 -7.12 -7.51 -34.73
CA LYS A 2 -7.12 -6.06 -34.94
C LYS A 2 -6.06 -5.48 -34.01
N LYS A 3 -5.12 -4.69 -34.54
CA LYS A 3 -4.10 -4.03 -33.76
C LYS A 3 -4.77 -2.96 -32.89
N LEU A 4 -4.76 -3.14 -31.55
CA LEU A 4 -5.07 -2.05 -30.64
C LEU A 4 -4.12 -0.89 -30.97
N GLN A 5 -4.68 0.27 -31.30
CA GLN A 5 -3.83 1.45 -31.48
C GLN A 5 -3.27 1.84 -30.10
N ARG A 6 -1.95 1.98 -30.02
CA ARG A 6 -1.14 2.26 -28.81
C ARG A 6 -1.67 3.37 -27.89
N LEU A 7 -2.72 4.07 -28.28
CA LEU A 7 -3.27 5.24 -27.57
C LEU A 7 -4.45 4.95 -26.65
N GLY A 8 -5.10 3.77 -26.74
CA GLY A 8 -6.24 3.43 -25.87
C GLY A 8 -5.86 3.25 -24.41
N VAL A 9 -4.65 2.75 -24.18
CA VAL A 9 -4.13 2.44 -22.85
C VAL A 9 -3.94 3.69 -21.97
N PHE A 10 -3.65 4.85 -22.57
CA PHE A 10 -3.48 6.10 -21.85
C PHE A 10 -4.75 6.62 -21.16
N MET A 11 -5.93 6.12 -21.56
CA MET A 11 -7.19 6.68 -21.11
C MET A 11 -7.67 6.12 -19.75
N LEU A 12 -7.40 4.84 -19.46
CA LEU A 12 -7.79 4.25 -18.18
C LEU A 12 -7.05 4.91 -17.01
N CYS A 13 -5.80 5.31 -17.25
CA CYS A 13 -4.96 5.92 -16.22
C CYS A 13 -5.41 7.33 -15.80
N GLY A 14 -6.05 8.08 -16.68
CA GLY A 14 -6.56 9.43 -16.36
C GLY A 14 -7.73 9.42 -15.38
N ALA A 15 -8.49 8.32 -15.31
CA ALA A 15 -9.64 8.20 -14.41
C ALA A 15 -9.26 7.71 -13.00
N LEU A 16 -8.06 7.09 -12.85
CA LEU A 16 -7.56 6.55 -11.57
C LEU A 16 -6.87 7.60 -10.68
N ALA A 17 -6.72 8.83 -11.15
CA ALA A 17 -5.93 9.88 -10.47
C ALA A 17 -6.62 10.54 -9.27
N LEU A 18 -7.44 9.82 -8.50
CA LEU A 18 -8.07 10.37 -7.29
C LEU A 18 -7.25 9.99 -6.05
N SER A 19 -6.57 10.99 -5.53
CA SER A 19 -5.98 11.10 -4.17
C SER A 19 -4.86 10.13 -3.77
N PHE A 20 -3.61 10.55 -3.92
CA PHE A 20 -2.47 9.92 -3.25
C PHE A 20 -1.62 10.97 -2.51
N VAL A 21 -1.38 10.76 -1.23
CA VAL A 21 -0.39 11.48 -0.41
C VAL A 21 0.58 10.46 0.16
N ALA A 22 1.84 10.68 0.02
CA ALA A 22 2.90 9.69 0.07
C ALA A 22 3.72 9.59 1.34
N CYS A 23 4.32 8.46 1.56
CA CYS A 23 5.71 8.24 1.98
C CYS A 23 6.06 6.74 1.92
N GLY A 24 7.03 6.33 1.11
CA GLY A 24 7.57 4.98 1.13
C GLY A 24 8.96 4.90 0.52
N PRO A 25 9.85 4.06 1.03
CA PRO A 25 11.21 3.99 0.57
C PRO A 25 11.40 3.00 -0.59
N GLU A 26 12.43 3.26 -1.35
CA GLU A 26 12.92 2.41 -2.41
C GLU A 26 13.46 1.08 -1.87
N GLY A 27 12.93 -0.01 -2.33
CA GLY A 27 13.34 -1.35 -1.94
C GLY A 27 14.00 -2.15 -3.04
N GLY A 28 15.26 -2.39 -2.87
CA GLY A 28 15.97 -3.61 -3.16
C GLY A 28 16.12 -4.12 -4.58
N GLY A 29 17.28 -3.87 -5.11
CA GLY A 29 17.93 -4.58 -6.21
C GLY A 29 18.77 -3.63 -7.02
N GLY A 30 20.03 -3.43 -6.67
CA GLY A 30 21.17 -2.92 -7.45
C GLY A 30 20.95 -1.93 -8.60
N VAL A 31 19.91 -1.12 -8.54
CA VAL A 31 19.61 -0.11 -9.52
C VAL A 31 19.42 1.18 -8.75
N THR A 32 20.30 2.11 -8.97
CA THR A 32 20.21 3.47 -8.42
C THR A 32 18.88 4.06 -8.86
N SER A 33 17.95 4.23 -7.91
CA SER A 33 16.81 5.11 -8.14
C SER A 33 17.37 6.49 -8.50
N ASP A 34 16.82 7.07 -9.53
CA ASP A 34 17.18 8.42 -9.92
C ASP A 34 16.63 9.38 -8.87
N SER A 35 17.48 9.74 -7.92
CA SER A 35 17.21 10.72 -6.88
C SER A 35 17.30 12.16 -7.39
N THR A 36 17.29 12.36 -8.71
CA THR A 36 17.20 13.70 -9.28
C THR A 36 15.91 14.33 -8.77
N PRO A 37 15.95 15.46 -8.06
CA PRO A 37 14.73 16.13 -7.65
C PRO A 37 13.87 16.38 -8.88
N ILE A 38 12.56 16.08 -8.76
CA ILE A 38 11.62 16.48 -9.80
C ILE A 38 11.72 18.00 -9.84
N GLU A 39 12.27 18.55 -10.91
CA GLU A 39 12.25 19.99 -11.12
C GLU A 39 10.81 20.44 -10.96
N GLN A 40 10.56 21.35 -10.00
CA GLN A 40 9.26 21.99 -9.91
C GLN A 40 9.09 22.78 -11.20
N VAL A 41 8.25 22.27 -12.08
CA VAL A 41 7.93 22.95 -13.32
C VAL A 41 7.16 24.21 -12.95
N ASP A 42 7.65 25.35 -13.43
CA ASP A 42 6.95 26.62 -13.32
C ASP A 42 5.56 26.50 -13.99
N ASP A 43 4.52 26.46 -13.18
CA ASP A 43 3.13 26.32 -13.62
C ASP A 43 2.63 27.55 -14.40
N SER A 44 3.41 28.62 -14.50
CA SER A 44 3.02 29.83 -15.22
C SER A 44 3.06 29.65 -16.74
N ASP A 45 3.89 28.75 -17.28
CA ASP A 45 3.95 28.45 -18.73
C ASP A 45 3.29 27.10 -19.05
N ARG A 46 1.99 27.14 -19.35
CA ARG A 46 1.21 25.98 -19.81
C ARG A 46 1.22 25.78 -21.33
N SER A 47 2.06 26.50 -22.06
CA SER A 47 2.08 26.46 -23.53
C SER A 47 2.45 25.10 -24.13
N GLY A 48 3.14 24.24 -23.36
CA GLY A 48 3.51 22.87 -23.74
C GLY A 48 2.53 21.79 -23.27
N TRP A 49 1.43 22.13 -22.61
CA TRP A 49 0.48 21.16 -22.12
C TRP A 49 -0.35 20.59 -23.26
N VAL A 50 -0.38 19.28 -23.35
CA VAL A 50 -1.20 18.56 -24.36
C VAL A 50 -2.50 18.16 -23.68
N PRO A 51 -3.67 18.72 -24.11
CA PRO A 51 -4.95 18.31 -23.58
C PRO A 51 -5.18 16.83 -23.84
N PHE A 52 -5.72 16.13 -22.85
CA PHE A 52 -6.13 14.74 -23.01
C PHE A 52 -7.34 14.70 -23.95
N ALA A 53 -7.15 14.23 -25.18
CA ALA A 53 -8.21 14.20 -26.18
C ALA A 53 -9.08 12.96 -25.98
N LYS A 54 -10.39 13.17 -25.74
CA LYS A 54 -11.36 12.08 -25.79
C LYS A 54 -11.34 11.43 -27.17
N LYS A 55 -11.16 10.11 -27.21
CA LYS A 55 -11.09 9.34 -28.45
C LYS A 55 -12.34 8.47 -28.62
N THR A 56 -12.68 8.24 -29.86
CA THR A 56 -13.65 7.20 -30.24
C THR A 56 -12.90 5.94 -30.65
N PHE A 57 -13.44 4.81 -30.27
CA PHE A 57 -12.90 3.49 -30.57
C PHE A 57 -13.83 2.74 -31.52
N GLU A 58 -13.29 1.79 -32.28
CA GLU A 58 -14.10 0.86 -33.03
C GLU A 58 -14.84 -0.07 -32.07
N GLU A 59 -16.08 -0.41 -32.38
CA GLU A 59 -16.87 -1.36 -31.60
C GLU A 59 -16.19 -2.73 -31.48
N GLY A 60 -16.16 -3.27 -30.28
CA GLY A 60 -15.46 -4.50 -29.93
C GLY A 60 -13.93 -4.33 -29.78
N THR A 61 -13.46 -3.12 -29.52
CA THR A 61 -12.08 -2.89 -29.08
C THR A 61 -11.91 -3.42 -27.66
N GLU A 62 -11.05 -4.40 -27.45
CA GLU A 62 -10.77 -4.95 -26.11
C GLU A 62 -9.66 -4.17 -25.39
N LEU A 63 -9.85 -3.89 -24.10
CA LEU A 63 -8.83 -3.45 -23.15
C LEU A 63 -8.70 -4.52 -22.06
N ARG A 64 -7.58 -5.23 -22.04
CA ARG A 64 -7.36 -6.37 -21.16
C ARG A 64 -6.52 -5.97 -19.95
N ILE A 65 -7.08 -6.14 -18.77
CA ILE A 65 -6.45 -5.78 -17.49
C ILE A 65 -6.27 -7.04 -16.65
N LYS A 66 -5.03 -7.47 -16.48
CA LYS A 66 -4.71 -8.55 -15.55
C LYS A 66 -4.32 -7.96 -14.20
N TYR A 67 -4.99 -8.38 -13.13
CA TYR A 67 -4.77 -7.81 -11.82
C TYR A 67 -4.73 -8.87 -10.71
N PHE A 68 -4.00 -8.56 -9.65
CA PHE A 68 -4.04 -9.33 -8.42
C PHE A 68 -5.19 -8.83 -7.54
N LYS A 69 -6.07 -9.74 -7.12
CA LYS A 69 -7.13 -9.42 -6.18
C LYS A 69 -6.60 -9.58 -4.76
N GLY A 70 -6.05 -8.51 -4.21
CA GLY A 70 -5.55 -8.43 -2.85
C GLY A 70 -6.61 -8.02 -1.81
N GLY A 71 -6.15 -7.64 -0.63
CA GLY A 71 -6.99 -7.26 0.52
C GLY A 71 -7.87 -6.03 0.31
N TYR A 72 -7.62 -5.22 -0.72
CA TYR A 72 -8.49 -4.07 -1.07
C TYR A 72 -9.76 -4.47 -1.81
N GLY A 73 -9.86 -5.74 -2.26
CA GLY A 73 -10.91 -6.17 -3.18
C GLY A 73 -10.72 -5.64 -4.60
N ASP A 74 -11.73 -5.76 -5.43
CA ASP A 74 -11.72 -5.34 -6.84
C ASP A 74 -12.93 -4.51 -7.25
N GLU A 75 -13.76 -4.10 -6.30
CA GLU A 75 -14.98 -3.33 -6.57
C GLU A 75 -14.67 -1.95 -7.18
N TRP A 76 -13.56 -1.33 -6.75
CA TRP A 76 -13.08 -0.08 -7.33
C TRP A 76 -12.73 -0.23 -8.82
N LEU A 77 -12.11 -1.35 -9.22
CA LEU A 77 -11.73 -1.61 -10.61
C LEU A 77 -12.97 -1.90 -11.48
N LYS A 78 -13.95 -2.62 -10.96
CA LYS A 78 -15.24 -2.85 -11.62
C LYS A 78 -16.02 -1.54 -11.82
N ALA A 79 -16.04 -0.68 -10.81
CA ALA A 79 -16.65 0.65 -10.96
C ALA A 79 -15.94 1.50 -12.02
N MET A 80 -14.62 1.34 -12.16
CA MET A 80 -13.84 2.00 -13.21
C MET A 80 -14.12 1.41 -14.60
N GLU A 81 -14.26 0.09 -14.72
CA GLU A 81 -14.69 -0.61 -15.93
C GLU A 81 -16.03 -0.05 -16.44
N GLU A 82 -17.08 -0.08 -15.60
CA GLU A 82 -18.40 0.42 -15.94
C GLU A 82 -18.37 1.90 -16.39
N LYS A 83 -17.64 2.73 -15.66
CA LYS A 83 -17.49 4.15 -16.01
C LYS A 83 -16.76 4.32 -17.33
N PHE A 84 -15.67 3.57 -17.55
CA PHE A 84 -14.86 3.69 -18.75
C PHE A 84 -15.63 3.26 -20.00
N GLU A 85 -16.35 2.15 -19.95
CA GLU A 85 -17.19 1.66 -21.07
C GLU A 85 -18.32 2.65 -21.39
N LYS A 86 -18.91 3.26 -20.35
CA LYS A 86 -19.91 4.33 -20.53
C LYS A 86 -19.31 5.56 -21.22
N ASP A 87 -18.10 5.97 -20.82
CA ASP A 87 -17.44 7.18 -21.36
C ASP A 87 -16.84 6.94 -22.75
N TYR A 88 -16.50 5.69 -23.06
CA TYR A 88 -15.87 5.26 -24.33
C TYR A 88 -16.63 4.09 -24.97
N PRO A 89 -17.83 4.34 -25.53
CA PRO A 89 -18.60 3.31 -26.21
C PRO A 89 -17.77 2.66 -27.33
N GLY A 90 -17.85 1.34 -27.42
CA GLY A 90 -17.08 0.53 -28.37
C GLY A 90 -15.85 -0.14 -27.77
N VAL A 91 -15.49 0.17 -26.51
CA VAL A 91 -14.43 -0.55 -25.78
C VAL A 91 -15.08 -1.54 -24.82
N ASP A 92 -14.62 -2.79 -24.87
CA ASP A 92 -14.90 -3.83 -23.90
C ASP A 92 -13.69 -3.95 -22.95
N VAL A 93 -13.87 -3.71 -21.67
CA VAL A 93 -12.83 -3.88 -20.64
C VAL A 93 -12.91 -5.32 -20.12
N ILE A 94 -11.82 -6.05 -20.27
CA ILE A 94 -11.74 -7.46 -19.86
C ILE A 94 -10.90 -7.56 -18.59
N LEU A 95 -11.56 -7.70 -17.44
CA LEU A 95 -10.92 -7.89 -16.15
C LEU A 95 -10.50 -9.35 -15.95
N ILE A 96 -9.20 -9.59 -15.67
CA ILE A 96 -8.59 -10.91 -15.54
C ILE A 96 -8.00 -11.03 -14.13
N PRO A 97 -8.78 -11.52 -13.15
CA PRO A 97 -8.29 -11.63 -11.76
C PRO A 97 -7.28 -12.77 -11.58
N SER A 98 -6.31 -12.54 -10.72
CA SER A 98 -5.39 -13.54 -10.19
C SER A 98 -5.48 -13.55 -8.67
N SER A 99 -5.58 -14.72 -8.07
CA SER A 99 -5.58 -14.90 -6.61
C SER A 99 -4.20 -15.25 -6.04
N ASN A 100 -3.19 -15.38 -6.90
CA ASN A 100 -1.84 -15.75 -6.48
C ASN A 100 -0.82 -14.72 -6.98
N GLU A 101 -0.33 -13.89 -6.06
CA GLU A 101 0.66 -12.86 -6.31
C GLU A 101 2.00 -13.46 -6.79
N THR A 102 2.43 -14.54 -6.16
CA THR A 102 3.72 -15.17 -6.50
C THR A 102 3.72 -15.69 -7.93
N ASP A 103 2.67 -16.40 -8.34
CA ASP A 103 2.53 -16.88 -9.71
C ASP A 103 2.44 -15.73 -10.69
N PHE A 104 1.72 -14.66 -10.32
CA PHE A 104 1.60 -13.46 -11.12
C PHE A 104 2.97 -12.83 -11.41
N THR A 105 3.73 -12.54 -10.36
CA THR A 105 5.03 -11.85 -10.47
C THR A 105 6.12 -12.72 -11.09
N GLN A 106 6.11 -14.03 -10.86
CA GLN A 106 7.06 -14.97 -11.46
C GLN A 106 6.81 -15.17 -12.97
N THR A 107 5.55 -15.18 -13.40
CA THR A 107 5.19 -15.44 -14.80
C THR A 107 5.11 -14.19 -15.67
N ILE A 108 5.03 -13.00 -15.08
CA ILE A 108 4.79 -11.74 -15.79
C ILE A 108 5.77 -11.50 -16.95
N SER A 109 7.05 -11.76 -16.75
CA SER A 109 8.07 -11.56 -17.80
C SER A 109 7.83 -12.46 -19.01
N THR A 110 7.40 -13.71 -18.79
CA THR A 110 7.08 -14.65 -19.86
C THR A 110 5.81 -14.23 -20.56
N THR A 111 4.77 -13.87 -19.82
CA THR A 111 3.49 -13.43 -20.37
C THR A 111 3.65 -12.20 -21.26
N LEU A 112 4.42 -11.20 -20.78
CA LEU A 112 4.71 -9.99 -21.55
C LEU A 112 5.45 -10.28 -22.87
N ASN A 113 6.27 -11.33 -22.92
CA ASN A 113 7.00 -11.71 -24.14
C ASN A 113 6.17 -12.53 -25.14
N THR A 114 5.16 -13.25 -24.67
CA THR A 114 4.44 -14.25 -25.50
C THR A 114 3.05 -13.81 -25.93
N SER A 115 2.24 -13.37 -24.98
CA SER A 115 0.85 -12.96 -25.20
C SER A 115 0.44 -11.93 -24.14
N PRO A 116 0.90 -10.68 -24.27
CA PRO A 116 0.63 -9.66 -23.26
C PRO A 116 -0.83 -9.21 -23.27
N ASP A 117 -1.41 -9.12 -22.10
CA ASP A 117 -2.54 -8.25 -21.82
C ASP A 117 -2.10 -6.77 -21.91
N ASP A 118 -3.00 -5.80 -21.80
CA ASP A 118 -2.64 -4.39 -21.98
C ASP A 118 -2.08 -3.78 -20.71
N ILE A 119 -2.73 -4.06 -19.56
CA ILE A 119 -2.39 -3.51 -18.25
C ILE A 119 -2.20 -4.66 -17.26
N TYR A 120 -1.25 -4.49 -16.37
CA TYR A 120 -1.01 -5.39 -15.24
C TYR A 120 -1.00 -4.58 -13.95
N ILE A 121 -1.79 -5.01 -12.95
CA ILE A 121 -1.90 -4.38 -11.64
C ILE A 121 -1.57 -5.43 -10.58
N CYS A 122 -0.52 -5.22 -9.82
CA CYS A 122 -0.13 -6.15 -8.77
C CYS A 122 0.90 -5.52 -7.82
N HIS A 123 0.96 -6.08 -6.62
CA HIS A 123 2.03 -5.85 -5.67
C HIS A 123 3.37 -6.41 -6.18
N ASN A 124 4.47 -5.75 -5.88
CA ASN A 124 5.83 -6.21 -6.20
C ASN A 124 6.12 -6.51 -7.69
N ILE A 125 5.47 -5.85 -8.63
CA ILE A 125 5.83 -5.98 -10.05
C ILE A 125 7.30 -5.53 -10.22
N PRO A 126 8.19 -6.37 -10.81
CA PRO A 126 9.59 -6.02 -11.00
C PRO A 126 9.77 -5.12 -12.24
N TYR A 127 9.10 -3.95 -12.25
CA TYR A 127 9.01 -3.05 -13.42
C TYR A 127 10.37 -2.55 -13.89
N GLU A 128 11.35 -2.38 -13.01
CA GLU A 128 12.72 -1.98 -13.38
C GLU A 128 13.35 -3.04 -14.29
N ARG A 129 13.27 -4.31 -13.89
CA ARG A 129 13.79 -5.42 -14.68
C ARG A 129 13.02 -5.62 -15.99
N LEU A 130 11.70 -5.38 -15.97
CA LEU A 130 10.86 -5.44 -17.15
C LEU A 130 11.18 -4.28 -18.11
N SER A 131 11.46 -3.08 -17.58
CA SER A 131 11.87 -1.91 -18.35
C SER A 131 13.21 -2.13 -19.05
N VAL A 132 14.22 -2.69 -18.37
CA VAL A 132 15.50 -3.06 -19.00
C VAL A 132 15.30 -3.99 -20.20
N LYS A 133 14.31 -4.87 -20.14
CA LYS A 133 13.96 -5.80 -21.23
C LYS A 133 13.04 -5.18 -22.28
N ASN A 134 12.69 -3.92 -22.17
CA ASN A 134 11.73 -3.22 -23.04
C ASN A 134 10.36 -3.92 -23.13
N LEU A 135 9.86 -4.43 -22.00
CA LEU A 135 8.58 -5.13 -21.89
C LEU A 135 7.45 -4.22 -21.38
N VAL A 136 7.80 -3.07 -20.83
CA VAL A 136 6.85 -2.08 -20.31
C VAL A 136 7.03 -0.74 -21.03
N MET A 137 5.93 0.00 -21.17
CA MET A 137 5.94 1.29 -21.83
C MET A 137 6.65 2.35 -20.99
N ASN A 138 7.33 3.29 -21.67
CA ASN A 138 7.69 4.57 -21.11
C ASN A 138 6.43 5.44 -20.98
N LEU A 139 6.17 5.95 -19.79
CA LEU A 139 4.95 6.69 -19.43
C LEU A 139 5.17 8.21 -19.30
N ASP A 140 6.33 8.74 -19.68
CA ASP A 140 6.64 10.18 -19.53
C ASP A 140 5.59 11.05 -20.19
N SER A 141 5.11 10.67 -21.39
CA SER A 141 4.06 11.44 -22.08
C SER A 141 2.72 11.41 -21.34
N LEU A 142 2.39 10.29 -20.65
CA LEU A 142 1.21 10.22 -19.79
C LEU A 142 1.37 11.14 -18.58
N TYR A 143 2.49 11.06 -17.88
CA TYR A 143 2.73 11.85 -16.68
C TYR A 143 2.72 13.37 -16.96
N ASN A 144 3.14 13.76 -18.16
CA ASN A 144 3.11 15.17 -18.61
C ASN A 144 1.79 15.56 -19.28
N SER A 145 0.83 14.64 -19.46
CA SER A 145 -0.47 14.98 -20.06
C SER A 145 -1.33 15.78 -19.10
N VAL A 146 -2.15 16.66 -19.67
CA VAL A 146 -3.16 17.41 -18.91
C VAL A 146 -4.39 16.53 -18.70
N ILE A 147 -4.81 16.46 -17.46
CA ILE A 147 -6.09 15.86 -17.08
C ILE A 147 -7.00 16.96 -16.49
N TYR A 148 -8.29 16.70 -16.50
CA TYR A 148 -9.26 17.60 -15.89
C TYR A 148 -9.72 17.02 -14.56
N THR A 149 -9.66 17.84 -13.52
CA THR A 149 -10.12 17.46 -12.19
C THR A 149 -11.45 18.09 -11.91
N ASP A 150 -12.46 17.27 -11.68
CA ASP A 150 -13.75 17.72 -11.19
C ASP A 150 -13.60 18.18 -9.73
N THR A 151 -13.47 19.51 -9.57
CA THR A 151 -13.32 20.14 -8.25
C THR A 151 -14.68 20.52 -7.65
N LYS A 152 -15.76 20.46 -8.42
CA LYS A 152 -17.09 20.86 -8.02
C LYS A 152 -18.09 19.71 -7.96
N ASN A 153 -17.62 18.49 -8.31
CA ASN A 153 -18.43 17.28 -8.36
C ASN A 153 -19.68 17.45 -9.25
N THR A 154 -19.46 17.94 -10.47
CA THR A 154 -20.50 18.15 -11.48
C THR A 154 -20.40 17.13 -12.60
N GLU A 155 -21.49 16.89 -13.34
CA GLU A 155 -21.50 15.97 -14.48
C GLU A 155 -20.88 16.60 -15.76
N THR A 156 -20.48 17.87 -15.71
CA THR A 156 -19.92 18.59 -16.86
C THR A 156 -18.42 18.82 -16.66
N THR A 157 -17.65 18.78 -17.73
CA THR A 157 -16.21 19.06 -17.70
C THR A 157 -15.87 20.53 -17.93
N ASP A 158 -16.86 21.39 -18.15
CA ASP A 158 -16.65 22.80 -18.51
C ASP A 158 -16.09 23.63 -17.35
N ASP A 159 -16.26 23.16 -16.13
CA ASP A 159 -15.81 23.81 -14.90
C ASP A 159 -14.67 23.04 -14.20
N ASP A 160 -14.17 21.98 -14.82
CA ASP A 160 -13.04 21.20 -14.33
C ASP A 160 -11.73 22.00 -14.39
N THR A 161 -10.88 21.75 -13.40
CA THR A 161 -9.56 22.40 -13.36
C THR A 161 -8.53 21.54 -14.11
N PRO A 162 -7.86 22.07 -15.15
CA PRO A 162 -6.79 21.35 -15.82
C PRO A 162 -5.57 21.25 -14.91
N VAL A 163 -5.01 20.04 -14.79
CA VAL A 163 -3.76 19.76 -14.07
C VAL A 163 -2.96 18.73 -14.85
N ARG A 164 -1.64 18.69 -14.68
CA ARG A 164 -0.86 17.58 -15.24
C ARG A 164 -1.09 16.31 -14.37
N PHE A 165 -1.04 15.15 -15.00
CA PHE A 165 -1.19 13.89 -14.28
C PHE A 165 -0.13 13.74 -13.18
N VAL A 166 1.13 14.11 -13.45
CA VAL A 166 2.22 14.10 -12.48
C VAL A 166 1.95 14.92 -11.23
N ASP A 167 1.24 16.04 -11.37
CA ASP A 167 0.96 16.96 -10.25
C ASP A 167 -0.16 16.41 -9.32
N ARG A 168 -0.81 15.32 -9.71
CA ARG A 168 -1.81 14.62 -8.89
C ARG A 168 -1.24 13.51 -8.03
N ILE A 169 0.03 13.17 -8.22
CA ILE A 169 0.69 12.07 -7.54
C ILE A 169 1.73 12.65 -6.58
N ALA A 170 1.74 12.15 -5.37
CA ALA A 170 2.68 12.60 -4.38
C ALA A 170 4.14 12.29 -4.77
N ALA A 171 5.06 13.19 -4.47
CA ALA A 171 6.45 13.10 -4.89
C ALA A 171 7.15 11.79 -4.48
N SER A 172 6.82 11.24 -3.30
CA SER A 172 7.37 9.97 -2.84
C SER A 172 6.90 8.78 -3.71
N SER A 173 5.61 8.73 -4.08
CA SER A 173 5.08 7.69 -4.98
C SER A 173 5.68 7.83 -6.39
N LEU A 174 5.93 9.06 -6.85
CA LEU A 174 6.60 9.29 -8.13
C LEU A 174 8.03 8.73 -8.17
N ASN A 175 8.77 8.86 -7.08
CA ASN A 175 10.13 8.31 -6.99
C ASN A 175 10.15 6.78 -7.08
N MET A 176 9.12 6.11 -6.56
CA MET A 176 9.03 4.65 -6.59
C MET A 176 8.79 4.08 -7.99
N VAL A 177 8.16 4.82 -8.89
CA VAL A 177 7.78 4.34 -10.24
C VAL A 177 8.69 4.86 -11.35
N ARG A 178 9.81 5.50 -10.99
CA ARG A 178 10.84 5.96 -11.93
C ARG A 178 11.99 4.97 -12.03
N PHE A 179 12.46 4.79 -13.25
CA PHE A 179 13.64 4.00 -13.56
C PHE A 179 14.44 4.64 -14.69
N ASN A 180 15.74 4.87 -14.47
CA ASN A 180 16.63 5.55 -15.41
C ASN A 180 16.08 6.90 -15.91
N GLY A 181 15.49 7.70 -15.03
CA GLY A 181 14.94 9.02 -15.34
C GLY A 181 13.54 9.00 -15.97
N HIS A 182 12.96 7.83 -16.23
CA HIS A 182 11.67 7.67 -16.91
C HIS A 182 10.61 7.09 -15.97
N TYR A 183 9.37 7.49 -16.15
CA TYR A 183 8.22 6.84 -15.51
C TYR A 183 7.89 5.54 -16.24
N VAL A 184 7.88 4.41 -15.53
CA VAL A 184 7.71 3.06 -16.09
C VAL A 184 6.56 2.30 -15.47
N ALA A 185 5.97 2.83 -14.42
CA ALA A 185 4.79 2.30 -13.75
C ALA A 185 3.93 3.45 -13.24
N ILE A 186 2.73 3.13 -12.75
CA ILE A 186 1.81 4.08 -12.09
C ILE A 186 1.57 3.52 -10.70
N PRO A 187 1.77 4.30 -9.62
CA PRO A 187 1.43 3.84 -8.27
C PRO A 187 -0.08 3.66 -8.18
N GLU A 188 -0.50 2.55 -7.58
CA GLU A 188 -1.92 2.19 -7.48
C GLU A 188 -2.54 2.74 -6.20
N ILE A 189 -1.94 2.43 -5.06
CA ILE A 189 -2.52 2.68 -3.74
C ILE A 189 -1.43 3.02 -2.74
N GLN A 190 -1.82 3.69 -1.67
CA GLN A 190 -1.05 3.83 -0.44
C GLN A 190 -1.75 3.11 0.69
N GLY A 191 -0.95 2.42 1.52
CA GLY A 191 -1.44 1.76 2.71
C GLY A 191 -0.66 2.21 3.95
N ALA A 192 -1.34 2.41 5.05
CA ALA A 192 -0.69 2.69 6.33
C ALA A 192 -0.66 1.42 7.19
N GLY A 193 0.52 1.06 7.68
CA GLY A 193 0.69 0.10 8.74
C GLY A 193 0.27 0.68 10.09
N GLY A 194 0.06 -0.21 11.07
CA GLY A 194 -0.31 0.15 12.42
C GLY A 194 -0.78 -1.06 13.22
N ILE A 195 -1.71 -0.84 14.13
CA ILE A 195 -2.32 -1.90 14.94
C ILE A 195 -3.83 -1.88 14.68
N ALA A 196 -4.37 -2.93 14.05
CA ALA A 196 -5.80 -3.14 14.07
C ALA A 196 -6.25 -3.48 15.50
N TYR A 197 -7.35 -2.87 15.94
CA TYR A 197 -7.93 -3.18 17.24
C TYR A 197 -9.41 -3.55 17.11
N ASN A 198 -9.86 -4.47 17.94
CA ASN A 198 -11.25 -4.85 18.02
C ASN A 198 -12.01 -3.78 18.84
N LYS A 199 -12.63 -2.85 18.10
CA LYS A 199 -13.34 -1.71 18.69
C LYS A 199 -14.49 -2.16 19.58
N THR A 200 -15.18 -3.24 19.22
CA THR A 200 -16.24 -3.84 20.05
C THR A 200 -15.72 -4.23 21.44
N LEU A 201 -14.56 -4.87 21.51
CA LEU A 201 -13.93 -5.23 22.80
C LEU A 201 -13.44 -4.00 23.57
N PHE A 202 -12.87 -3.02 22.87
CA PHE A 202 -12.41 -1.78 23.52
C PHE A 202 -13.59 -1.03 24.14
N ASP A 203 -14.67 -0.83 23.39
CA ASP A 203 -15.87 -0.13 23.88
C ASP A 203 -16.52 -0.88 25.04
N ALA A 204 -16.63 -2.21 24.96
CA ALA A 204 -17.24 -3.04 25.99
C ALA A 204 -16.48 -3.05 27.32
N ASN A 205 -15.15 -2.89 27.28
CA ASN A 205 -14.29 -2.95 28.45
C ASN A 205 -13.75 -1.58 28.89
N GLY A 206 -14.06 -0.50 28.17
CA GLY A 206 -13.58 0.84 28.46
C GLY A 206 -12.07 1.00 28.30
N TRP A 207 -11.47 0.25 27.34
CA TRP A 207 -10.06 0.38 27.03
C TRP A 207 -9.81 1.62 26.17
N GLU A 208 -8.78 2.36 26.51
CA GLU A 208 -8.37 3.54 25.76
C GLU A 208 -7.32 3.18 24.70
N ILE A 209 -7.31 3.94 23.59
CA ILE A 209 -6.33 3.78 22.52
C ILE A 209 -4.97 4.28 23.02
N PRO A 210 -3.91 3.44 23.01
CA PRO A 210 -2.58 3.83 23.47
C PRO A 210 -1.92 4.79 22.46
N GLU A 211 -1.39 5.88 22.94
CA GLU A 211 -0.60 6.84 22.15
C GLU A 211 0.91 6.57 22.26
N THR A 212 1.35 5.95 23.34
CA THR A 212 2.76 5.62 23.60
C THR A 212 2.96 4.11 23.73
N TYR A 213 4.20 3.67 23.52
CA TYR A 213 4.57 2.26 23.69
C TYR A 213 4.36 1.80 25.14
N GLU A 214 4.64 2.65 26.11
CA GLU A 214 4.42 2.37 27.52
C GLU A 214 2.93 2.15 27.84
N GLU A 215 2.04 2.95 27.24
CA GLU A 215 0.59 2.76 27.36
C GLU A 215 0.14 1.47 26.67
N LEU A 216 0.71 1.13 25.50
CA LEU A 216 0.45 -0.12 24.81
C LEU A 216 0.81 -1.34 25.69
N VAL A 217 1.98 -1.30 26.32
CA VAL A 217 2.43 -2.35 27.26
C VAL A 217 1.52 -2.42 28.49
N ALA A 218 1.11 -1.27 29.03
CA ALA A 218 0.21 -1.22 30.19
C ALA A 218 -1.18 -1.80 29.85
N LEU A 219 -1.70 -1.48 28.65
CA LEU A 219 -2.95 -2.06 28.14
C LEU A 219 -2.81 -3.57 27.94
N ALA A 220 -1.73 -4.03 27.29
CA ALA A 220 -1.47 -5.45 27.08
C ALA A 220 -1.41 -6.21 28.41
N LYS A 221 -0.76 -5.64 29.43
CA LYS A 221 -0.75 -6.20 30.78
C LYS A 221 -2.14 -6.29 31.38
N THR A 222 -2.92 -5.21 31.32
CA THR A 222 -4.30 -5.17 31.82
C THR A 222 -5.16 -6.26 31.19
N ILE A 223 -5.07 -6.45 29.87
CA ILE A 223 -5.83 -7.46 29.14
C ILE A 223 -5.36 -8.87 29.54
N SER A 224 -4.05 -9.09 29.62
CA SER A 224 -3.48 -10.41 29.95
C SER A 224 -3.81 -10.87 31.36
N GLU A 225 -3.72 -9.98 32.35
CA GLU A 225 -4.00 -10.27 33.76
C GLU A 225 -5.51 -10.32 34.06
N GLY A 226 -6.33 -9.70 33.21
CA GLY A 226 -7.78 -9.69 33.32
C GLY A 226 -8.41 -11.03 32.89
N ASN A 227 -9.66 -11.24 33.27
CA ASN A 227 -10.43 -12.41 32.86
C ASN A 227 -11.42 -12.05 31.75
N PHE A 228 -10.93 -11.32 30.75
CA PHE A 228 -11.74 -10.89 29.60
C PHE A 228 -12.07 -12.07 28.68
N LYS A 229 -13.31 -12.07 28.20
CA LYS A 229 -13.85 -13.14 27.35
C LYS A 229 -14.44 -12.55 26.09
N ASN A 230 -14.27 -13.27 24.96
CA ASN A 230 -15.02 -12.99 23.74
C ASN A 230 -16.47 -13.47 23.85
N ALA A 231 -17.25 -13.32 22.79
CA ALA A 231 -18.65 -13.73 22.73
C ALA A 231 -18.86 -15.25 22.98
N ASP A 232 -17.88 -16.07 22.64
CA ASP A 232 -17.90 -17.53 22.83
C ASP A 232 -17.42 -17.97 24.22
N GLY A 233 -17.05 -17.01 25.09
CA GLY A 233 -16.54 -17.29 26.43
C GLY A 233 -15.08 -17.70 26.47
N GLU A 234 -14.33 -17.56 25.38
CA GLU A 234 -12.91 -17.84 25.32
C GLU A 234 -12.09 -16.66 25.87
N LYS A 235 -10.85 -16.94 26.28
CA LYS A 235 -9.94 -15.89 26.78
C LYS A 235 -9.57 -14.90 25.63
N VAL A 236 -9.65 -13.61 25.94
CA VAL A 236 -9.11 -12.55 25.06
C VAL A 236 -7.64 -12.35 25.39
N TYR A 237 -6.79 -12.42 24.37
CA TYR A 237 -5.37 -12.09 24.45
C TYR A 237 -5.12 -10.63 24.04
N PRO A 238 -4.06 -9.99 24.53
CA PRO A 238 -3.68 -8.66 24.05
C PRO A 238 -3.47 -8.62 22.54
N PHE A 239 -2.67 -9.56 22.00
CA PHE A 239 -2.29 -9.62 20.59
C PHE A 239 -2.52 -10.98 19.97
N VAL A 240 -2.89 -10.98 18.70
CA VAL A 240 -2.65 -12.06 17.74
C VAL A 240 -1.79 -11.50 16.60
N TRP A 241 -0.92 -12.32 16.04
CA TRP A 241 -0.06 -11.93 14.92
C TRP A 241 0.34 -13.14 14.10
N SER A 242 0.74 -12.92 12.84
CA SER A 242 1.14 -13.99 11.93
C SER A 242 2.63 -14.25 12.06
N GLY A 243 3.01 -15.38 12.64
CA GLY A 243 4.41 -15.78 12.74
C GLY A 243 5.02 -16.25 11.42
N THR A 244 4.19 -16.69 10.46
CA THR A 244 4.66 -17.16 9.15
C THR A 244 4.62 -16.09 8.07
N THR A 245 3.99 -14.93 8.33
CA THR A 245 3.82 -13.83 7.37
C THR A 245 4.32 -12.52 7.98
N ALA A 246 5.64 -12.35 8.01
CA ALA A 246 6.30 -11.26 8.74
C ALA A 246 5.89 -9.85 8.28
N TYR A 247 5.60 -9.66 6.98
CA TYR A 247 5.21 -8.35 6.46
C TYR A 247 3.94 -7.78 7.11
N MET A 248 3.12 -8.61 7.78
CA MET A 248 1.92 -8.14 8.49
C MET A 248 2.25 -7.32 9.75
N TRP A 249 3.44 -7.49 10.31
CA TRP A 249 3.84 -6.79 11.54
C TRP A 249 5.19 -6.05 11.44
N ASP A 250 5.92 -6.19 10.35
CA ASP A 250 7.21 -5.51 10.18
C ASP A 250 7.06 -3.99 10.10
N SER A 251 5.94 -3.49 9.58
CA SER A 251 5.59 -2.07 9.60
C SER A 251 5.69 -1.46 11.00
N PHE A 252 5.26 -2.19 12.03
CA PHE A 252 5.37 -1.76 13.42
C PHE A 252 6.82 -1.54 13.84
N VAL A 253 7.73 -2.43 13.43
CA VAL A 253 9.17 -2.28 13.68
C VAL A 253 9.77 -1.13 12.89
N TYR A 254 9.40 -0.99 11.61
CA TYR A 254 9.91 0.08 10.76
C TYR A 254 9.47 1.46 11.23
N ASP A 255 8.22 1.60 11.66
CA ASP A 255 7.71 2.84 12.23
C ASP A 255 8.51 3.26 13.48
N MET A 256 8.72 2.34 14.42
CA MET A 256 9.53 2.61 15.61
C MET A 256 10.97 2.96 15.26
N TRP A 257 11.54 2.25 14.30
CA TRP A 257 12.90 2.54 13.85
C TRP A 257 13.01 3.95 13.27
N VAL A 258 12.09 4.34 12.39
CA VAL A 258 12.09 5.68 11.82
C VAL A 258 11.79 6.75 12.86
N GLN A 259 10.93 6.47 13.84
CA GLN A 259 10.73 7.36 14.98
C GLN A 259 12.04 7.64 15.73
N ILE A 260 12.91 6.62 15.91
CA ILE A 260 14.18 6.74 16.65
C ILE A 260 15.29 7.36 15.78
N ALA A 261 15.50 6.81 14.59
CA ALA A 261 16.64 7.15 13.73
C ALA A 261 16.34 8.30 12.75
N GLY A 262 15.10 8.38 12.30
CA GLY A 262 14.66 9.27 11.23
C GLY A 262 14.69 8.58 9.87
N ILE A 263 14.02 9.21 8.90
CA ILE A 263 13.80 8.65 7.57
C ILE A 263 15.08 8.45 6.75
N ASP A 264 16.10 9.30 6.96
CA ASP A 264 17.35 9.21 6.20
C ASP A 264 18.13 7.93 6.46
N GLU A 265 18.19 7.46 7.72
CA GLU A 265 18.83 6.18 8.06
C GLU A 265 18.08 5.03 7.42
N PHE A 266 16.76 5.05 7.50
CA PHE A 266 15.90 4.05 6.88
C PHE A 266 16.11 3.98 5.37
N ASN A 267 16.03 5.11 4.67
CA ASN A 267 16.23 5.19 3.22
C ASN A 267 17.63 4.72 2.80
N THR A 268 18.66 5.06 3.59
CA THR A 268 20.03 4.61 3.33
C THR A 268 20.16 3.09 3.48
N PHE A 269 19.53 2.52 4.50
CA PHE A 269 19.51 1.07 4.72
C PHE A 269 18.79 0.35 3.57
N MET A 270 17.63 0.86 3.16
CA MET A 270 16.78 0.20 2.14
C MET A 270 17.38 0.23 0.73
N LYS A 271 18.46 0.96 0.50
CA LYS A 271 19.24 0.85 -0.75
C LYS A 271 20.04 -0.45 -0.88
N TYR A 272 20.26 -1.15 0.24
CA TYR A 272 21.01 -2.43 0.29
C TYR A 272 22.43 -2.36 -0.32
N GLU A 273 23.05 -1.18 -0.31
CA GLU A 273 24.36 -0.96 -0.91
C GLU A 273 25.53 -1.32 0.01
N SER A 274 25.30 -1.40 1.32
CA SER A 274 26.35 -1.67 2.31
C SER A 274 26.28 -3.08 2.86
N LYS A 275 27.46 -3.73 2.99
CA LYS A 275 27.59 -4.98 3.74
C LYS A 275 27.36 -4.82 5.24
N ASP A 276 27.41 -3.58 5.76
CA ASP A 276 27.18 -3.26 7.16
C ASP A 276 25.72 -3.45 7.59
N LEU A 277 24.78 -3.70 6.64
CA LEU A 277 23.38 -4.00 6.92
C LEU A 277 23.17 -5.16 7.91
N PHE A 278 24.12 -6.10 7.96
CA PHE A 278 24.08 -7.24 8.88
C PHE A 278 24.82 -6.99 10.20
N ASP A 279 25.34 -5.78 10.42
CA ASP A 279 26.02 -5.39 11.65
C ASP A 279 25.09 -4.54 12.53
N SER A 280 24.46 -5.18 13.52
CA SER A 280 23.52 -4.50 14.42
C SER A 280 24.16 -3.35 15.24
N SER A 281 25.48 -3.27 15.30
CA SER A 281 26.18 -2.15 15.95
C SER A 281 26.14 -0.87 15.11
N LYS A 282 25.91 -0.99 13.82
CA LYS A 282 25.79 0.12 12.86
C LYS A 282 24.37 0.71 12.84
N TYR A 283 23.39 -0.09 13.25
CA TYR A 283 21.98 0.27 13.26
C TYR A 283 21.36 0.07 14.66
N PRO A 284 21.83 0.82 15.68
CA PRO A 284 21.35 0.64 17.04
C PRO A 284 19.86 0.95 17.21
N ALA A 285 19.33 1.90 16.41
CA ALA A 285 17.91 2.24 16.44
C ALA A 285 17.03 1.12 15.88
N LEU A 286 17.45 0.48 14.78
CA LEU A 286 16.78 -0.70 14.24
C LEU A 286 16.78 -1.86 15.25
N LYS A 287 17.92 -2.10 15.89
CA LYS A 287 18.01 -3.09 16.98
C LYS A 287 17.07 -2.78 18.12
N GLN A 288 16.96 -1.50 18.51
CA GLN A 288 16.04 -1.06 19.56
C GLN A 288 14.58 -1.29 19.16
N ALA A 289 14.20 -0.95 17.92
CA ALA A 289 12.85 -1.19 17.39
C ALA A 289 12.48 -2.68 17.40
N TRP A 290 13.41 -3.55 16.96
CA TRP A 290 13.25 -5.01 17.09
C TRP A 290 13.10 -5.46 18.55
N THR A 291 13.82 -4.83 19.50
CA THR A 291 13.72 -5.16 20.92
C THR A 291 12.33 -4.82 21.45
N TYR A 292 11.76 -3.67 21.09
CA TYR A 292 10.38 -3.32 21.46
C TYR A 292 9.37 -4.38 20.99
N TRP A 293 9.46 -4.81 19.74
CA TRP A 293 8.58 -5.86 19.22
C TRP A 293 8.80 -7.19 19.94
N TYR A 294 10.05 -7.61 20.06
CA TYR A 294 10.43 -8.87 20.71
C TYR A 294 9.99 -8.92 22.17
N ASP A 295 10.18 -7.85 22.93
CA ASP A 295 9.76 -7.77 24.33
C ASP A 295 8.23 -7.82 24.45
N LEU A 296 7.52 -7.18 23.54
CA LEU A 296 6.06 -7.13 23.54
C LEU A 296 5.42 -8.51 23.33
N VAL A 297 5.92 -9.30 22.37
CA VAL A 297 5.20 -10.51 21.92
C VAL A 297 5.94 -11.83 22.18
N CYS A 298 7.25 -11.79 22.45
CA CYS A 298 8.06 -13.00 22.68
C CYS A 298 8.54 -13.14 24.11
N VAL A 299 8.99 -12.06 24.75
CA VAL A 299 9.39 -12.08 26.18
C VAL A 299 8.14 -12.19 27.05
N ASN A 300 7.16 -11.34 26.81
CA ASN A 300 5.87 -11.38 27.50
C ASN A 300 4.89 -12.28 26.72
N GLN A 301 5.16 -13.58 26.72
CA GLN A 301 4.39 -14.54 25.91
C GLN A 301 2.89 -14.54 26.24
N GLU A 302 2.52 -14.16 27.47
CA GLU A 302 1.14 -14.02 27.91
C GLU A 302 0.39 -12.89 27.20
N TYR A 303 1.08 -11.98 26.50
CA TYR A 303 0.46 -10.94 25.69
C TYR A 303 0.06 -11.45 24.29
N SER A 304 0.59 -12.58 23.87
CA SER A 304 0.33 -13.16 22.56
C SER A 304 -0.67 -14.31 22.62
N HIS A 305 -1.53 -14.39 21.59
CA HIS A 305 -2.32 -15.57 21.36
C HIS A 305 -1.38 -16.80 21.17
N PRO A 306 -1.64 -17.94 21.84
CA PRO A 306 -0.67 -19.05 21.91
C PRO A 306 -0.25 -19.64 20.55
N GLN A 307 -1.10 -19.50 19.54
CA GLN A 307 -0.84 -20.03 18.20
C GLN A 307 -0.17 -19.03 17.26
N SER A 308 -0.01 -17.75 17.65
CA SER A 308 0.48 -16.67 16.77
C SER A 308 1.71 -17.04 15.97
N LEU A 309 2.68 -17.73 16.58
CA LEU A 309 3.91 -18.11 15.90
C LEU A 309 3.69 -19.05 14.69
N GLY A 310 2.63 -19.85 14.71
CA GLY A 310 2.31 -20.82 13.65
C GLY A 310 1.23 -20.35 12.67
N LEU A 311 0.54 -19.24 12.97
CA LEU A 311 -0.53 -18.75 12.12
C LEU A 311 0.01 -18.08 10.86
N ASP A 312 -0.67 -18.26 9.73
CA ASP A 312 -0.56 -17.37 8.58
C ASP A 312 -1.44 -16.12 8.78
N HIS A 313 -1.42 -15.19 7.82
CA HIS A 313 -2.16 -13.93 7.93
C HIS A 313 -3.69 -14.15 7.97
N LEU A 314 -4.24 -15.07 7.17
CA LEU A 314 -5.68 -15.33 7.14
C LEU A 314 -6.16 -15.98 8.45
N GLN A 315 -5.35 -16.85 9.02
CA GLN A 315 -5.63 -17.46 10.32
C GLN A 315 -5.56 -16.44 11.46
N ALA A 316 -4.58 -15.53 11.42
CA ALA A 316 -4.48 -14.43 12.38
C ALA A 316 -5.69 -13.48 12.26
N ASN A 317 -6.08 -13.12 11.03
CA ASN A 317 -7.28 -12.34 10.75
C ASN A 317 -8.55 -12.99 11.31
N THR A 318 -8.70 -14.31 11.13
CA THR A 318 -9.84 -15.06 11.65
C THR A 318 -9.88 -15.05 13.17
N ALA A 319 -8.76 -15.31 13.83
CA ALA A 319 -8.65 -15.28 15.30
C ALA A 319 -8.95 -13.89 15.87
N PHE A 320 -8.49 -12.83 15.19
CA PHE A 320 -8.78 -11.45 15.55
C PHE A 320 -10.28 -11.13 15.39
N ALA A 321 -10.89 -11.48 14.25
CA ALA A 321 -12.30 -11.27 13.99
C ALA A 321 -13.18 -12.01 15.02
N ALA A 322 -12.79 -13.23 15.41
CA ALA A 322 -13.48 -14.00 16.47
C ALA A 322 -13.30 -13.42 17.88
N GLY A 323 -12.61 -12.30 18.03
CA GLY A 323 -12.38 -11.63 19.33
C GLY A 323 -11.46 -12.43 20.26
N GLN A 324 -10.63 -13.33 19.74
CA GLN A 324 -9.64 -14.07 20.53
C GLN A 324 -8.46 -13.18 20.92
N ALA A 325 -8.31 -12.04 20.28
CA ALA A 325 -7.35 -11.01 20.66
C ALA A 325 -7.95 -9.60 20.51
N ALA A 326 -7.48 -8.67 21.32
CA ALA A 326 -7.90 -7.28 21.31
C ALA A 326 -7.22 -6.47 20.19
N MET A 327 -5.99 -6.83 19.84
CA MET A 327 -5.14 -6.08 18.90
C MET A 327 -4.38 -7.04 17.96
N MET A 328 -4.06 -6.53 16.77
CA MET A 328 -3.25 -7.24 15.77
C MET A 328 -2.42 -6.22 14.98
N PRO A 329 -1.08 -6.33 14.92
CA PRO A 329 -0.31 -5.53 13.97
C PRO A 329 -0.80 -5.80 12.55
N ALA A 330 -1.14 -4.76 11.82
CA ALA A 330 -1.90 -4.90 10.59
C ALA A 330 -1.83 -3.62 9.74
N SER A 331 -2.66 -3.53 8.74
CA SER A 331 -2.73 -2.42 7.80
C SER A 331 -4.15 -1.88 7.66
N CYS A 332 -4.27 -0.75 7.00
CA CYS A 332 -5.55 -0.09 6.75
C CYS A 332 -6.57 -0.93 5.95
N TRP A 333 -6.14 -1.97 5.23
CA TRP A 333 -7.04 -2.88 4.50
C TRP A 333 -7.51 -4.09 5.29
N THR A 334 -7.06 -4.26 6.55
CA THR A 334 -7.35 -5.46 7.36
C THR A 334 -8.84 -5.78 7.47
N ALA A 335 -9.69 -4.77 7.67
CA ALA A 335 -11.13 -4.98 7.74
C ALA A 335 -11.71 -5.54 6.42
N ASN A 336 -11.24 -5.03 5.28
CA ASN A 336 -11.64 -5.52 3.96
C ASN A 336 -11.15 -6.95 3.70
N GLU A 337 -9.92 -7.26 4.11
CA GLU A 337 -9.33 -8.58 3.94
C GLU A 337 -10.04 -9.64 4.80
N ILE A 338 -10.44 -9.30 6.02
CA ILE A 338 -11.29 -10.15 6.85
C ILE A 338 -12.66 -10.37 6.19
N GLY A 339 -13.22 -9.33 5.61
CA GLY A 339 -14.52 -9.33 4.94
C GLY A 339 -15.70 -9.02 5.86
N ALA A 340 -16.66 -8.29 5.32
CA ALA A 340 -17.84 -7.82 6.06
C ALA A 340 -18.65 -8.97 6.69
N ASP A 341 -18.85 -10.06 5.94
CA ASP A 341 -19.64 -11.21 6.40
C ASP A 341 -19.04 -11.85 7.65
N LEU A 342 -17.71 -11.98 7.71
CA LEU A 342 -17.02 -12.58 8.85
C LEU A 342 -17.04 -11.65 10.06
N LEU A 343 -16.81 -10.34 9.83
CA LEU A 343 -16.89 -9.34 10.90
C LEU A 343 -18.29 -9.24 11.50
N GLU A 344 -19.34 -9.27 10.65
CA GLU A 344 -20.74 -9.29 11.10
C GLU A 344 -21.07 -10.56 11.88
N ALA A 345 -20.62 -11.72 11.41
CA ALA A 345 -20.86 -13.00 12.08
C ALA A 345 -20.32 -13.05 13.51
N PHE A 346 -19.17 -12.40 13.76
CA PHE A 346 -18.58 -12.30 15.10
C PHE A 346 -18.96 -11.02 15.86
N GLY A 347 -19.69 -10.10 15.24
CA GLY A 347 -20.05 -8.79 15.82
C GLY A 347 -18.84 -7.91 16.11
N THR A 348 -17.79 -8.01 15.30
CA THR A 348 -16.53 -7.28 15.46
C THR A 348 -16.50 -6.04 14.59
N ASP A 349 -16.29 -4.88 15.19
CA ASP A 349 -15.95 -3.63 14.53
C ASP A 349 -14.43 -3.41 14.65
N VAL A 350 -13.80 -2.97 13.55
CA VAL A 350 -12.35 -2.84 13.44
C VAL A 350 -11.95 -1.38 13.34
N GLY A 351 -11.02 -0.95 14.18
CA GLY A 351 -10.33 0.33 14.04
C GLY A 351 -8.84 0.13 13.79
N LEU A 352 -8.14 1.18 13.40
CA LEU A 352 -6.68 1.19 13.21
C LEU A 352 -6.05 2.23 14.15
N ILE A 353 -5.06 1.79 14.91
CA ILE A 353 -4.22 2.63 15.78
C ILE A 353 -2.91 2.86 15.03
N PRO A 354 -2.47 4.10 14.81
CA PRO A 354 -1.11 4.37 14.35
C PRO A 354 -0.08 3.78 15.32
N THR A 355 1.07 3.33 14.83
CA THR A 355 2.12 2.81 15.70
C THR A 355 2.43 3.81 16.83
N PRO A 356 2.31 3.40 18.11
CA PRO A 356 2.51 4.28 19.26
C PRO A 356 3.90 4.89 19.30
N PHE A 357 4.02 6.07 19.91
CA PHE A 357 5.32 6.72 20.05
C PHE A 357 6.21 5.97 21.04
N VAL A 358 7.45 5.75 20.63
CA VAL A 358 8.51 5.31 21.57
C VAL A 358 9.13 6.52 22.27
N LYS A 359 9.68 6.32 23.45
CA LYS A 359 10.28 7.40 24.25
C LYS A 359 11.45 8.11 23.57
N GLU A 360 12.15 7.42 22.67
CA GLU A 360 13.27 7.93 21.86
C GLU A 360 12.81 8.60 20.56
N ALA A 361 11.50 8.71 20.31
CA ALA A 361 10.98 9.30 19.09
C ALA A 361 11.54 10.71 18.88
N LYS A 362 11.99 10.96 17.64
CA LYS A 362 12.40 12.30 17.21
C LYS A 362 11.22 13.26 17.32
N LYS A 363 11.55 14.51 17.59
CA LYS A 363 10.57 15.57 17.75
C LYS A 363 10.72 16.59 16.65
N ASP A 364 9.61 17.21 16.30
CA ASP A 364 9.56 18.37 15.41
C ASP A 364 10.10 19.65 16.09
N GLU A 365 10.06 20.77 15.40
CA GLU A 365 10.52 22.06 15.91
C GLU A 365 9.70 22.56 17.10
N ASP A 366 8.45 22.10 17.22
CA ASP A 366 7.55 22.45 18.32
C ASP A 366 7.70 21.51 19.53
N GLY A 367 8.54 20.48 19.42
CA GLY A 367 8.82 19.49 20.46
C GLY A 367 7.84 18.31 20.51
N ASN A 368 6.95 18.17 19.53
CA ASN A 368 6.03 17.03 19.42
C ASN A 368 6.71 15.84 18.75
N PRO A 369 6.39 14.60 19.16
CA PRO A 369 6.88 13.41 18.46
C PRO A 369 6.42 13.38 16.99
N ILE A 370 7.32 13.02 16.08
CA ILE A 370 7.00 12.91 14.66
C ILE A 370 6.25 11.62 14.42
N ARG A 371 5.00 11.73 13.91
CA ARG A 371 4.20 10.57 13.53
C ARG A 371 4.74 9.97 12.24
N VAL A 372 4.90 8.65 12.27
CA VAL A 372 5.37 7.86 11.12
C VAL A 372 4.35 6.75 10.87
N ALA A 373 4.13 6.43 9.60
CA ALA A 373 3.40 5.24 9.18
C ALA A 373 4.11 4.65 7.95
N TYR A 374 4.54 3.41 8.05
CA TYR A 374 5.13 2.69 6.93
C TYR A 374 4.05 2.40 5.90
N ASP A 375 4.35 2.73 4.64
CA ASP A 375 3.46 2.41 3.52
C ASP A 375 3.67 0.96 3.09
N MET A 376 2.81 0.07 3.57
CA MET A 376 2.85 -1.35 3.26
C MET A 376 2.47 -1.64 1.81
N ALA A 377 1.77 -0.72 1.14
CA ALA A 377 1.35 -0.82 -0.25
C ALA A 377 2.29 -0.10 -1.23
N GLY A 378 3.41 0.43 -0.76
CA GLY A 378 4.30 1.29 -1.55
C GLY A 378 4.89 0.67 -2.82
N LYS A 379 4.68 -0.63 -3.06
CA LYS A 379 5.05 -1.34 -4.29
C LYS A 379 3.87 -1.78 -5.13
N ASP A 380 2.66 -1.39 -4.74
CA ASP A 380 1.47 -1.66 -5.53
C ASP A 380 1.45 -0.70 -6.71
N CYS A 381 1.56 -1.26 -7.89
CA CYS A 381 1.66 -0.46 -9.10
C CYS A 381 1.00 -1.12 -10.29
N MET A 382 0.75 -0.28 -11.27
CA MET A 382 0.21 -0.64 -12.57
C MET A 382 1.30 -0.43 -13.62
N ILE A 383 1.49 -1.41 -14.49
CA ILE A 383 2.34 -1.29 -15.67
C ILE A 383 1.53 -1.47 -16.94
N ILE A 384 2.01 -0.87 -18.02
CA ILE A 384 1.45 -0.99 -19.36
C ILE A 384 2.41 -1.79 -20.22
N ALA A 385 1.90 -2.84 -20.87
CA ALA A 385 2.72 -3.70 -21.72
C ALA A 385 3.24 -2.94 -22.94
N GLN A 386 4.51 -3.14 -23.29
CA GLN A 386 5.09 -2.69 -24.56
C GLN A 386 4.69 -3.70 -25.64
N LYS A 387 3.78 -3.32 -26.54
CA LYS A 387 3.31 -4.13 -27.67
C LYS A 387 3.91 -3.71 -28.99
#